data_a823fd32191be9264099684fcde32e5c
#
_entry.id   a823fd32191be9264099684fcde32e5c
#
_cell.length_a   1.000
_cell.length_b   1.000
_cell.length_c   1.000
_cell.angle_alpha   90.00
_cell.angle_beta   90.00
_cell.angle_gamma   90.00
#
_symmetry.space_group_name_H-M   'P 1'
#
loop_
_entity.id
_entity.type
_entity.pdbx_description
1 polymer ?
#
loop_
_entity_poly.entity_id
_entity_poly.type
_entity_poly.pdbx_seq_one_letter_code
_entity_poly.pdbx_strand_id
1 'polypeptide(L)'
;MRMRALFGLGIGVWLGMGSVIAVADEFPSGDWTWSVDGEFFYAGTVNDAGQMLAQLCYPETGNCVYAVGFNTNCDKDQTYPAMVNTDEGAASIELLCGGKLDDGGNLMLPQNFEQMDTLVRKSNRIGFALPMEGDKFKAIRFSLKGSVQALDAMRKFAANASAQTPDAKKVKSGKDSEVF
;
A
#
# COMPACT_ATOMS: atom_id res chain seq x y z
N MET A 1 -27.98 69.34 -29.45
CA MET A 1 -28.72 68.53 -28.48
C MET A 1 -27.81 67.36 -28.04
N ARG A 2 -27.39 67.34 -26.74
CA ARG A 2 -26.43 66.35 -26.16
C ARG A 2 -27.25 65.27 -25.48
N MET A 3 -27.00 63.99 -25.85
CA MET A 3 -27.55 62.84 -25.11
C MET A 3 -26.41 61.97 -24.64
N ARG A 4 -26.21 61.94 -23.32
CA ARG A 4 -25.24 61.14 -22.63
C ARG A 4 -25.83 59.73 -22.38
N ALA A 5 -25.17 58.68 -22.83
CA ALA A 5 -25.47 57.29 -22.50
C ALA A 5 -24.54 56.86 -21.37
N LEU A 6 -25.10 56.47 -20.25
CA LEU A 6 -24.43 55.88 -19.10
C LEU A 6 -24.25 54.38 -19.34
N PHE A 7 -22.99 53.92 -19.43
CA PHE A 7 -22.65 52.51 -19.44
C PHE A 7 -22.46 52.05 -17.97
N GLY A 8 -23.35 51.18 -17.52
CA GLY A 8 -23.20 50.48 -16.23
C GLY A 8 -22.27 49.28 -16.39
N LEU A 9 -21.12 49.31 -15.69
CA LEU A 9 -20.24 48.15 -15.56
C LEU A 9 -20.81 47.19 -14.48
N GLY A 10 -21.32 46.04 -14.91
CA GLY A 10 -21.64 44.92 -14.05
C GLY A 10 -20.39 44.09 -13.83
N ILE A 11 -19.81 44.15 -12.63
CA ILE A 11 -18.70 43.28 -12.19
C ILE A 11 -19.33 41.97 -11.74
N GLY A 12 -19.30 40.95 -12.57
CA GLY A 12 -19.66 39.60 -12.23
C GLY A 12 -18.50 38.92 -11.44
N VAL A 13 -18.66 38.77 -10.15
CA VAL A 13 -17.73 37.95 -9.32
C VAL A 13 -18.03 36.48 -9.61
N TRP A 14 -17.17 35.84 -10.37
CA TRP A 14 -17.15 34.38 -10.51
C TRP A 14 -16.44 33.79 -9.30
N LEU A 15 -17.21 33.22 -8.36
CA LEU A 15 -16.71 32.34 -7.31
C LEU A 15 -16.37 31.00 -7.98
N GLY A 16 -15.12 30.85 -8.41
CA GLY A 16 -14.58 29.58 -8.83
C GLY A 16 -14.43 28.65 -7.61
N MET A 17 -15.32 27.66 -7.48
CA MET A 17 -15.10 26.52 -6.60
C MET A 17 -13.93 25.71 -7.15
N GLY A 18 -12.71 26.02 -6.71
CA GLY A 18 -11.53 25.21 -6.93
C GLY A 18 -11.67 23.92 -6.15
N SER A 19 -11.87 22.80 -6.84
CA SER A 19 -11.73 21.47 -6.24
C SER A 19 -10.29 21.31 -5.80
N VAL A 20 -10.06 21.25 -4.49
CA VAL A 20 -8.77 20.93 -3.90
C VAL A 20 -8.57 19.42 -4.12
N ILE A 21 -7.77 19.06 -5.12
CA ILE A 21 -7.30 17.69 -5.28
C ILE A 21 -6.30 17.49 -4.13
N ALA A 22 -6.67 16.66 -3.15
CA ALA A 22 -5.73 16.23 -2.12
C ALA A 22 -4.68 15.36 -2.82
N VAL A 23 -3.49 15.92 -3.03
CA VAL A 23 -2.32 15.16 -3.46
C VAL A 23 -1.81 14.45 -2.22
N ALA A 24 -1.74 13.13 -2.25
CA ALA A 24 -1.07 12.37 -1.20
C ALA A 24 0.40 12.79 -1.18
N ASP A 25 0.90 13.20 -0.01
CA ASP A 25 2.31 13.55 0.16
C ASP A 25 3.15 12.26 0.10
N GLU A 26 3.95 12.11 -0.97
CA GLU A 26 4.90 11.02 -1.12
C GLU A 26 6.28 11.42 -0.60
N PHE A 27 6.86 10.56 0.24
CA PHE A 27 8.17 10.76 0.84
C PHE A 27 9.17 9.74 0.29
N PRO A 28 10.09 10.15 -0.60
CA PRO A 28 11.05 9.24 -1.23
C PRO A 28 12.13 8.78 -0.25
N SER A 29 12.51 7.51 -0.37
CA SER A 29 13.59 6.85 0.36
C SER A 29 14.32 5.88 -0.56
N GLY A 30 15.29 6.35 -1.35
CA GLY A 30 15.94 5.55 -2.38
C GLY A 30 14.95 5.17 -3.50
N ASP A 31 14.77 3.87 -3.72
CA ASP A 31 13.83 3.32 -4.71
C ASP A 31 12.44 3.03 -4.09
N TRP A 32 12.27 3.34 -2.80
CA TRP A 32 11.02 3.23 -2.07
C TRP A 32 10.42 4.59 -1.78
N THR A 33 9.11 4.63 -1.69
CA THR A 33 8.34 5.77 -1.18
C THR A 33 7.44 5.33 -0.06
N TRP A 34 7.05 6.25 0.82
CA TRP A 34 5.95 6.02 1.74
C TRP A 34 4.97 7.20 1.67
N SER A 35 3.70 6.92 1.91
CA SER A 35 2.67 7.94 1.94
C SER A 35 1.47 7.54 2.80
N VAL A 36 0.56 8.47 2.96
CA VAL A 36 -0.73 8.31 3.63
C VAL A 36 -1.83 8.43 2.58
N ASP A 37 -2.63 7.37 2.44
CA ASP A 37 -3.81 7.39 1.60
C ASP A 37 -5.00 7.06 2.51
N GLY A 38 -5.76 8.07 2.91
CA GLY A 38 -6.95 8.09 3.76
C GLY A 38 -7.32 6.83 4.56
N GLU A 39 -7.34 5.68 3.94
CA GLU A 39 -7.72 4.39 4.53
C GLU A 39 -6.52 3.57 5.02
N PHE A 40 -5.33 3.82 4.51
CA PHE A 40 -4.12 3.08 4.89
C PHE A 40 -2.85 3.92 4.73
N PHE A 41 -1.83 3.53 5.46
CA PHE A 41 -0.46 4.02 5.24
C PHE A 41 0.29 2.99 4.42
N TYR A 42 1.05 3.43 3.42
CA TYR A 42 1.81 2.50 2.63
C TYR A 42 3.29 2.89 2.53
N ALA A 43 4.16 1.87 2.44
CA ALA A 43 5.55 2.02 2.03
C ALA A 43 5.87 0.95 0.99
N GLY A 44 6.37 1.36 -0.18
CA GLY A 44 6.54 0.43 -1.29
C GLY A 44 7.45 0.93 -2.40
N THR A 45 7.62 0.07 -3.38
CA THR A 45 8.38 0.33 -4.62
C THR A 45 7.62 -0.23 -5.82
N VAL A 46 7.89 0.33 -6.99
CA VAL A 46 7.36 -0.15 -8.27
C VAL A 46 8.56 -0.49 -9.16
N ASN A 47 8.52 -1.63 -9.83
CA ASN A 47 9.55 -2.03 -10.77
C ASN A 47 9.30 -1.45 -12.18
N ASP A 48 10.26 -1.63 -13.09
CA ASP A 48 10.19 -1.12 -14.47
C ASP A 48 8.98 -1.65 -15.28
N ALA A 49 8.36 -2.75 -14.83
CA ALA A 49 7.16 -3.32 -15.44
C ALA A 49 5.85 -2.80 -14.81
N GLY A 50 5.92 -1.81 -13.92
CA GLY A 50 4.75 -1.25 -13.24
C GLY A 50 4.18 -2.14 -12.12
N GLN A 51 4.88 -3.20 -11.74
CA GLN A 51 4.46 -4.09 -10.65
C GLN A 51 4.91 -3.51 -9.31
N MET A 52 4.11 -3.69 -8.26
CA MET A 52 4.37 -3.12 -6.95
C MET A 52 4.78 -4.17 -5.91
N LEU A 53 5.63 -3.77 -4.98
CA LEU A 53 5.85 -4.41 -3.70
C LEU A 53 5.67 -3.36 -2.61
N ALA A 54 4.76 -3.58 -1.68
CA ALA A 54 4.48 -2.62 -0.62
C ALA A 54 4.12 -3.31 0.70
N GLN A 55 4.26 -2.56 1.79
CA GLN A 55 3.59 -2.81 3.04
C GLN A 55 2.45 -1.82 3.21
N LEU A 56 1.29 -2.32 3.56
CA LEU A 56 0.08 -1.55 3.86
C LEU A 56 -0.21 -1.68 5.35
N CYS A 57 -0.42 -0.56 6.04
CA CYS A 57 -0.82 -0.54 7.45
C CYS A 57 -2.15 0.19 7.60
N TYR A 58 -3.11 -0.47 8.25
CA TYR A 58 -4.45 0.05 8.47
C TYR A 58 -4.53 0.74 9.85
N PRO A 59 -4.78 2.06 9.91
CA PRO A 59 -4.77 2.81 11.17
C PRO A 59 -5.85 2.36 12.15
N GLU A 60 -6.99 1.89 11.66
CA GLU A 60 -8.12 1.46 12.49
C GLU A 60 -7.81 0.19 13.30
N THR A 61 -7.09 -0.74 12.70
CA THR A 61 -6.79 -2.04 13.33
C THR A 61 -5.37 -2.14 13.85
N GLY A 62 -4.46 -1.25 13.41
CA GLY A 62 -3.03 -1.33 13.66
C GLY A 62 -2.34 -2.49 12.93
N ASN A 63 -3.06 -3.20 12.05
CA ASN A 63 -2.52 -4.33 11.31
C ASN A 63 -1.77 -3.86 10.07
N CYS A 64 -0.64 -4.53 9.78
CA CYS A 64 0.10 -4.32 8.56
C CYS A 64 0.18 -5.63 7.77
N VAL A 65 0.14 -5.52 6.44
CA VAL A 65 0.32 -6.65 5.52
C VAL A 65 1.31 -6.28 4.43
N TYR A 66 2.05 -7.26 3.93
CA TYR A 66 2.77 -7.09 2.67
C TYR A 66 1.87 -7.43 1.50
N ALA A 67 2.06 -6.71 0.40
CA ALA A 67 1.31 -6.87 -0.84
C ALA A 67 2.26 -6.84 -2.03
N VAL A 68 2.05 -7.74 -2.97
CA VAL A 68 2.82 -7.84 -4.22
C VAL A 68 1.84 -7.83 -5.37
N GLY A 69 1.97 -6.86 -6.27
CA GLY A 69 1.18 -6.77 -7.49
C GLY A 69 1.77 -7.68 -8.56
N PHE A 70 1.01 -8.65 -9.02
CA PHE A 70 1.37 -9.53 -10.12
C PHE A 70 0.44 -9.30 -11.31
N ASN A 71 1.03 -9.16 -12.49
CA ASN A 71 0.30 -9.18 -13.76
C ASN A 71 -0.06 -10.64 -14.14
N THR A 72 -0.83 -11.32 -13.27
CA THR A 72 -1.30 -12.70 -13.52
C THR A 72 -2.66 -12.86 -12.85
N ASN A 73 -3.48 -13.77 -13.38
CA ASN A 73 -4.75 -14.09 -12.77
C ASN A 73 -4.55 -15.05 -11.60
N CYS A 74 -5.31 -14.84 -10.55
CA CYS A 74 -5.46 -15.77 -9.44
C CYS A 74 -6.92 -15.79 -8.98
N ASP A 75 -7.34 -16.88 -8.35
CA ASP A 75 -8.67 -16.99 -7.78
C ASP A 75 -8.64 -16.37 -6.38
N LYS A 76 -9.54 -15.43 -6.15
CA LYS A 76 -9.63 -14.72 -4.86
C LYS A 76 -9.74 -15.71 -3.70
N ASP A 77 -9.03 -15.41 -2.62
CA ASP A 77 -8.97 -16.20 -1.39
C ASP A 77 -8.29 -17.58 -1.54
N GLN A 78 -7.69 -17.87 -2.71
CA GLN A 78 -6.83 -19.06 -2.89
C GLN A 78 -5.38 -18.74 -2.57
N THR A 79 -4.67 -19.76 -2.06
CA THR A 79 -3.24 -19.65 -1.72
C THR A 79 -2.39 -20.34 -2.78
N TYR A 80 -1.32 -19.68 -3.17
CA TYR A 80 -0.40 -20.13 -4.21
C TYR A 80 1.02 -20.22 -3.65
N PRO A 81 1.72 -21.35 -3.86
CA PRO A 81 3.13 -21.45 -3.48
C PRO A 81 3.97 -20.57 -4.41
N ALA A 82 4.97 -19.91 -3.83
CA ALA A 82 5.96 -19.14 -4.57
C ALA A 82 7.34 -19.32 -3.96
N MET A 83 8.36 -19.07 -4.77
CA MET A 83 9.73 -18.92 -4.30
C MET A 83 10.09 -17.45 -4.23
N VAL A 84 10.72 -17.06 -3.14
CA VAL A 84 11.37 -15.76 -3.01
C VAL A 84 12.87 -15.95 -3.02
N ASN A 85 13.58 -15.07 -3.75
CA ASN A 85 15.02 -15.04 -3.82
C ASN A 85 15.55 -13.64 -3.47
N THR A 86 16.54 -13.58 -2.62
CA THR A 86 17.23 -12.36 -2.18
C THR A 86 18.74 -12.54 -2.25
N ASP A 87 19.49 -11.53 -1.82
CA ASP A 87 20.95 -11.61 -1.67
C ASP A 87 21.37 -12.60 -0.58
N GLU A 88 20.47 -12.88 0.38
CA GLU A 88 20.69 -13.80 1.50
C GLU A 88 20.34 -15.27 1.16
N GLY A 89 19.72 -15.52 0.01
CA GLY A 89 19.31 -16.84 -0.46
C GLY A 89 17.87 -16.92 -0.94
N ALA A 90 17.38 -18.14 -1.05
CA ALA A 90 16.03 -18.45 -1.50
C ALA A 90 15.20 -19.10 -0.39
N ALA A 91 13.90 -18.80 -0.37
CA ALA A 91 12.93 -19.39 0.53
C ALA A 91 11.61 -19.67 -0.18
N SER A 92 10.84 -20.64 0.33
CA SER A 92 9.46 -20.86 -0.09
C SER A 92 8.54 -19.96 0.73
N ILE A 93 7.55 -19.39 0.06
CA ILE A 93 6.49 -18.60 0.69
C ILE A 93 5.13 -18.99 0.12
N GLU A 94 4.08 -18.64 0.83
CA GLU A 94 2.71 -18.76 0.36
C GLU A 94 2.11 -17.38 0.15
N LEU A 95 1.41 -17.21 -0.96
CA LEU A 95 0.77 -15.97 -1.38
C LEU A 95 -0.74 -16.19 -1.47
N LEU A 96 -1.51 -15.47 -0.65
CA LEU A 96 -2.97 -15.43 -0.75
C LEU A 96 -3.37 -14.45 -1.86
N CYS A 97 -4.28 -14.85 -2.73
CA CYS A 97 -4.89 -13.95 -3.70
C CYS A 97 -5.85 -12.97 -3.02
N GLY A 98 -5.49 -11.70 -2.94
CA GLY A 98 -6.28 -10.65 -2.30
C GLY A 98 -7.34 -10.02 -3.20
N GLY A 99 -7.29 -10.27 -4.50
CA GLY A 99 -8.22 -9.72 -5.47
C GLY A 99 -7.54 -8.92 -6.58
N LYS A 100 -8.37 -8.29 -7.43
CA LYS A 100 -7.90 -7.52 -8.59
C LYS A 100 -7.52 -6.10 -8.20
N LEU A 101 -6.48 -5.61 -8.86
CA LEU A 101 -6.11 -4.20 -8.89
C LEU A 101 -6.82 -3.49 -10.06
N ASP A 102 -6.91 -2.16 -10.01
CA ASP A 102 -7.56 -1.35 -11.04
C ASP A 102 -6.89 -1.47 -12.42
N ASP A 103 -5.61 -1.75 -12.46
CA ASP A 103 -4.83 -2.00 -13.69
C ASP A 103 -5.07 -3.40 -14.30
N GLY A 104 -5.93 -4.21 -13.67
CA GLY A 104 -6.26 -5.57 -14.08
C GLY A 104 -5.30 -6.65 -13.59
N GLY A 105 -4.25 -6.28 -12.87
CA GLY A 105 -3.39 -7.22 -12.12
C GLY A 105 -4.08 -7.78 -10.88
N ASN A 106 -3.41 -8.72 -10.21
CA ASN A 106 -3.89 -9.22 -8.92
C ASN A 106 -2.91 -8.89 -7.80
N LEU A 107 -3.50 -8.58 -6.64
CA LEU A 107 -2.77 -8.38 -5.40
C LEU A 107 -2.57 -9.73 -4.71
N MET A 108 -1.31 -10.05 -4.41
CA MET A 108 -0.94 -11.26 -3.70
C MET A 108 -0.37 -10.88 -2.33
N LEU A 109 -0.86 -11.54 -1.28
CA LEU A 109 -0.52 -11.24 0.11
C LEU A 109 0.35 -12.36 0.69
N PRO A 110 1.65 -12.12 0.95
CA PRO A 110 2.49 -13.07 1.67
C PRO A 110 1.87 -13.42 3.03
N GLN A 111 1.68 -14.72 3.29
CA GLN A 111 0.97 -15.20 4.48
C GLN A 111 1.82 -15.11 5.75
N ASN A 112 3.13 -15.17 5.64
CA ASN A 112 4.04 -15.02 6.77
C ASN A 112 4.65 -13.62 6.75
N PHE A 113 4.07 -12.72 7.55
CA PHE A 113 4.52 -11.34 7.68
C PHE A 113 5.97 -11.23 8.17
N GLU A 114 6.34 -11.96 9.22
CA GLU A 114 7.66 -11.90 9.85
C GLU A 114 8.76 -12.36 8.89
N GLN A 115 8.50 -13.43 8.14
CA GLN A 115 9.41 -13.91 7.10
C GLN A 115 9.60 -12.84 6.03
N MET A 116 8.52 -12.27 5.54
CA MET A 116 8.57 -11.24 4.51
C MET A 116 9.26 -9.96 4.99
N ASP A 117 8.96 -9.52 6.22
CA ASP A 117 9.60 -8.35 6.83
C ASP A 117 11.11 -8.54 6.97
N THR A 118 11.53 -9.73 7.40
CA THR A 118 12.96 -10.06 7.49
C THR A 118 13.65 -10.01 6.14
N LEU A 119 13.06 -10.57 5.09
CA LEU A 119 13.63 -10.57 3.74
C LEU A 119 13.74 -9.15 3.17
N VAL A 120 12.70 -8.35 3.30
CA VAL A 120 12.67 -6.96 2.80
C VAL A 120 13.67 -6.06 3.52
N ARG A 121 13.88 -6.28 4.82
CA ARG A 121 14.75 -5.42 5.63
C ARG A 121 16.24 -5.79 5.57
N LYS A 122 16.58 -7.04 5.23
CA LYS A 122 17.97 -7.53 5.24
C LYS A 122 18.65 -7.56 3.88
N SER A 123 17.90 -7.41 2.79
CA SER A 123 18.41 -7.58 1.43
C SER A 123 18.38 -6.27 0.65
N ASN A 124 19.13 -6.23 -0.46
CA ASN A 124 19.13 -5.09 -1.38
C ASN A 124 18.17 -5.25 -2.57
N ARG A 125 17.76 -6.49 -2.82
CA ARG A 125 16.82 -6.87 -3.86
C ARG A 125 16.04 -8.12 -3.48
N ILE A 126 14.83 -8.24 -4.02
CA ILE A 126 13.98 -9.40 -3.84
C ILE A 126 13.36 -9.80 -5.19
N GLY A 127 13.31 -11.09 -5.44
CA GLY A 127 12.62 -11.65 -6.60
C GLY A 127 11.58 -12.66 -6.15
N PHE A 128 10.47 -12.72 -6.86
CA PHE A 128 9.42 -13.72 -6.66
C PHE A 128 9.32 -14.57 -7.91
N ALA A 129 9.13 -15.87 -7.75
CA ALA A 129 8.86 -16.80 -8.84
C ALA A 129 7.60 -17.60 -8.50
N LEU A 130 6.56 -17.40 -9.30
CA LEU A 130 5.31 -18.16 -9.23
C LEU A 130 5.33 -19.26 -10.29
N PRO A 131 4.99 -20.52 -9.93
CA PRO A 131 4.75 -21.56 -10.91
C PRO A 131 3.49 -21.22 -11.72
N MET A 132 3.57 -21.48 -13.01
CA MET A 132 2.51 -21.28 -13.99
C MET A 132 2.23 -22.61 -14.70
N GLU A 133 1.11 -22.68 -15.40
CA GLU A 133 0.81 -23.85 -16.24
C GLU A 133 1.91 -24.14 -17.27
N GLY A 134 2.15 -25.41 -17.56
CA GLY A 134 3.11 -25.87 -18.58
C GLY A 134 4.57 -25.70 -18.19
N ASP A 135 4.91 -25.98 -16.93
CA ASP A 135 6.29 -25.97 -16.38
C ASP A 135 7.02 -24.61 -16.52
N LYS A 136 6.24 -23.53 -16.58
CA LYS A 136 6.75 -22.15 -16.65
C LYS A 136 6.73 -21.50 -15.28
N PHE A 137 7.54 -20.46 -15.13
CA PHE A 137 7.54 -19.58 -13.95
C PHE A 137 7.37 -18.13 -14.39
N LYS A 138 6.54 -17.40 -13.66
CA LYS A 138 6.53 -15.95 -13.75
C LYS A 138 7.44 -15.40 -12.67
N ALA A 139 8.49 -14.70 -13.08
CA ALA A 139 9.43 -14.06 -12.15
C ALA A 139 9.32 -12.54 -12.22
N ILE A 140 9.30 -11.92 -11.05
CA ILE A 140 9.34 -10.46 -10.88
C ILE A 140 10.42 -10.08 -9.89
N ARG A 141 10.96 -8.87 -10.01
CA ARG A 141 12.03 -8.40 -9.13
C ARG A 141 11.79 -6.96 -8.71
N PHE A 142 12.26 -6.64 -7.49
CA PHE A 142 12.17 -5.32 -6.91
C PHE A 142 13.50 -4.93 -6.28
N SER A 143 13.82 -3.64 -6.32
CA SER A 143 14.85 -3.04 -5.50
C SER A 143 14.36 -2.89 -4.07
N LEU A 144 15.23 -3.14 -3.10
CA LEU A 144 14.95 -2.91 -1.69
C LEU A 144 15.77 -1.72 -1.14
N LYS A 145 16.41 -0.96 -2.03
CA LYS A 145 17.18 0.22 -1.64
C LYS A 145 16.25 1.28 -1.07
N GLY A 146 16.42 1.59 0.21
CA GLY A 146 15.58 2.55 0.94
C GLY A 146 14.35 1.93 1.63
N SER A 147 14.14 0.60 1.51
CA SER A 147 13.01 -0.10 2.13
C SER A 147 12.95 0.11 3.65
N VAL A 148 14.07 -0.05 4.34
CA VAL A 148 14.14 0.09 5.80
C VAL A 148 13.71 1.48 6.24
N GLN A 149 14.23 2.53 5.60
CA GLN A 149 13.91 3.92 5.93
C GLN A 149 12.45 4.24 5.67
N ALA A 150 11.90 3.81 4.53
CA ALA A 150 10.50 4.02 4.18
C ALA A 150 9.56 3.29 5.14
N LEU A 151 9.84 2.01 5.44
CA LEU A 151 9.05 1.20 6.37
C LEU A 151 9.08 1.76 7.79
N ASP A 152 10.25 2.17 8.31
CA ASP A 152 10.36 2.71 9.65
C ASP A 152 9.65 4.06 9.78
N ALA A 153 9.76 4.93 8.77
CA ALA A 153 9.07 6.22 8.74
C ALA A 153 7.54 6.03 8.71
N MET A 154 7.03 5.19 7.80
CA MET A 154 5.61 4.88 7.68
C MET A 154 5.06 4.25 8.96
N ARG A 155 5.72 3.23 9.53
CA ARG A 155 5.29 2.56 10.77
C ARG A 155 5.26 3.50 11.97
N LYS A 156 6.26 4.38 12.08
CA LYS A 156 6.30 5.40 13.14
C LYS A 156 5.12 6.36 13.01
N PHE A 157 4.79 6.78 11.79
CA PHE A 157 3.65 7.64 11.52
C PHE A 157 2.32 6.92 11.85
N ALA A 158 2.16 5.68 11.41
CA ALA A 158 0.98 4.86 11.68
C ALA A 158 0.75 4.64 13.17
N ALA A 159 1.80 4.35 13.94
CA ALA A 159 1.72 4.18 15.39
C ALA A 159 1.26 5.46 16.11
N ASN A 160 1.73 6.63 15.67
CA ASN A 160 1.32 7.91 16.22
C ASN A 160 -0.15 8.24 15.88
N ALA A 161 -0.60 7.94 14.67
CA ALA A 161 -1.98 8.16 14.24
C ALA A 161 -2.96 7.26 15.03
N SER A 162 -2.64 5.98 15.22
CA SER A 162 -3.45 5.05 16.01
C SER A 162 -3.53 5.46 17.49
N ALA A 163 -2.49 6.06 18.05
CA ALA A 163 -2.48 6.55 19.43
C ALA A 163 -3.38 7.79 19.65
N GLN A 164 -3.70 8.52 18.59
CA GLN A 164 -4.54 9.73 18.63
C GLN A 164 -6.02 9.45 18.38
N THR A 165 -6.40 8.23 17.95
CA THR A 165 -7.79 7.83 17.73
C THR A 165 -8.39 7.36 19.06
N PRO A 166 -9.42 8.05 19.65
CA PRO A 166 -9.90 7.76 21.02
C PRO A 166 -10.57 6.41 21.21
N ASP A 167 -11.00 5.74 20.17
CA ASP A 167 -11.83 4.52 20.25
C ASP A 167 -11.05 3.19 20.33
N ALA A 168 -9.73 3.20 20.14
CA ALA A 168 -8.91 1.98 20.25
C ALA A 168 -8.77 1.44 21.69
N LYS A 169 -9.19 2.18 22.70
CA LYS A 169 -9.08 1.81 24.13
C LYS A 169 -10.27 1.02 24.70
N LYS A 170 -11.37 0.81 23.96
CA LYS A 170 -12.60 0.23 24.51
C LYS A 170 -12.83 -1.27 24.24
N VAL A 171 -11.95 -1.97 23.56
CA VAL A 171 -12.14 -3.42 23.28
C VAL A 171 -11.35 -4.32 24.22
N LYS A 172 -10.75 -3.81 25.29
CA LYS A 172 -10.14 -4.64 26.34
C LYS A 172 -10.86 -4.43 27.66
N SER A 173 -12.02 -4.97 27.85
CA SER A 173 -12.57 -5.50 29.10
C SER A 173 -14.08 -5.76 28.93
N GLY A 174 -14.40 -6.95 28.58
CA GLY A 174 -15.76 -7.51 28.61
C GLY A 174 -15.64 -8.99 28.83
N LYS A 175 -15.03 -9.36 29.97
CA LYS A 175 -15.14 -10.70 30.54
C LYS A 175 -16.32 -10.61 31.50
N ASP A 176 -17.44 -11.14 31.09
CA ASP A 176 -18.42 -11.73 32.02
C ASP A 176 -19.29 -12.70 31.23
N SER A 177 -18.95 -13.95 31.47
CA SER A 177 -19.77 -15.10 31.22
C SER A 177 -20.86 -15.12 32.30
N GLU A 178 -22.13 -15.19 31.92
CA GLU A 178 -23.10 -15.88 32.72
C GLU A 178 -23.99 -16.78 31.84
N VAL A 179 -23.94 -18.02 32.25
CA VAL A 179 -24.68 -19.17 31.79
C VAL A 179 -26.14 -19.07 32.28
N PHE A 180 -27.07 -19.25 31.39
CA PHE A 180 -28.33 -19.97 31.66
C PHE A 180 -28.75 -20.78 30.43
#